data_07b679476392b0cd85ffc66481062b96
#
_entry.id   07b679476392b0cd85ffc66481062b96
#
_cell.length_a   1.000
_cell.length_b   1.000
_cell.length_c   1.000
_cell.angle_alpha   90.00
_cell.angle_beta   90.00
_cell.angle_gamma   90.00
#
_symmetry.space_group_name_H-M   'P 1'
#
loop_
_entity.id
_entity.type
_entity.pdbx_description
1 polymer ?
#
loop_
_entity_poly.entity_id
_entity_poly.type
_entity_poly.pdbx_seq_one_letter_code
_entity_poly.pdbx_strand_id
1 'polypeptide(L)'
;MNVKVTADSTCDLSPALLARYDITLAPLTVIKDGTSYADGLTITPQEIFSHVAAGGSLCSTAAVSVGEYQALFSRFAGSCDGLVHITIGSGFSACYQNACLAAAGFPNVRVVDSRNLSTGQGHVVLEACRLRDQAASLDGLCQELEQLTGKVEASFLLNRLDYMVKGGRCSTVAALGANLLNLKPCIEVRDGKMQVVKKYRGPYAKCLANYVKDRLDGRPELRRDRLFITYTPVEPDCLAAVREAVDRYGHFREVFETSAGCTVSCHCVLFIRQ
;
A
#
# COMPACT_ATOMS: atom_id res chain seq x y z
N MET A 1 -20.85 -8.28 -17.11
CA MET A 1 -20.97 -6.93 -16.47
C MET A 1 -19.65 -6.18 -16.72
N ASN A 2 -19.73 -4.97 -17.26
CA ASN A 2 -18.55 -4.11 -17.47
C ASN A 2 -18.26 -3.35 -16.16
N VAL A 3 -17.26 -3.80 -15.38
CA VAL A 3 -16.90 -3.18 -14.10
C VAL A 3 -15.59 -2.41 -14.24
N LYS A 4 -15.63 -1.12 -13.96
CA LYS A 4 -14.42 -0.29 -13.80
C LYS A 4 -13.84 -0.46 -12.42
N VAL A 5 -12.53 -0.74 -12.34
CA VAL A 5 -11.78 -0.76 -11.08
C VAL A 5 -10.96 0.52 -10.95
N THR A 6 -11.09 1.19 -9.82
CA THR A 6 -10.31 2.37 -9.45
C THR A 6 -9.71 2.17 -8.06
N ALA A 7 -8.64 2.86 -7.74
CA ALA A 7 -7.99 2.75 -6.42
C ALA A 7 -7.32 4.06 -6.01
N ASP A 8 -7.03 4.21 -4.72
CA ASP A 8 -6.14 5.27 -4.25
C ASP A 8 -4.71 5.04 -4.75
N SER A 9 -3.95 6.11 -4.97
CA SER A 9 -2.55 6.04 -5.44
C SER A 9 -1.65 5.21 -4.52
N THR A 10 -2.03 5.09 -3.26
CA THR A 10 -1.34 4.28 -2.23
C THR A 10 -1.33 2.78 -2.48
N CYS A 11 -1.93 2.27 -3.56
CA CYS A 11 -1.86 0.84 -3.90
C CYS A 11 -0.47 0.40 -4.41
N ASP A 12 0.40 1.36 -4.76
CA ASP A 12 1.80 1.16 -5.19
C ASP A 12 1.96 0.12 -6.33
N LEU A 13 0.95 -0.04 -7.16
CA LEU A 13 1.03 -0.87 -8.35
C LEU A 13 1.88 -0.19 -9.43
N SER A 14 2.71 -0.97 -10.11
CA SER A 14 3.55 -0.45 -11.19
C SER A 14 2.70 0.10 -12.36
N PRO A 15 3.21 1.08 -13.13
CA PRO A 15 2.52 1.60 -14.32
C PRO A 15 2.11 0.49 -15.30
N ALA A 16 2.93 -0.56 -15.43
CA ALA A 16 2.63 -1.71 -16.27
C ALA A 16 1.39 -2.49 -15.79
N LEU A 17 1.25 -2.70 -14.47
CA LEU A 17 0.08 -3.34 -13.88
C LEU A 17 -1.17 -2.46 -14.01
N LEU A 18 -1.05 -1.16 -13.75
CA LEU A 18 -2.15 -0.21 -13.92
C LEU A 18 -2.68 -0.21 -15.35
N ALA A 19 -1.78 -0.17 -16.33
CA ALA A 19 -2.15 -0.22 -17.75
C ALA A 19 -2.75 -1.58 -18.16
N ARG A 20 -2.12 -2.69 -17.73
CA ARG A 20 -2.57 -4.06 -18.06
C ARG A 20 -4.01 -4.32 -17.62
N TYR A 21 -4.41 -3.80 -16.45
CA TYR A 21 -5.72 -4.08 -15.86
C TYR A 21 -6.70 -2.91 -15.99
N ASP A 22 -6.32 -1.85 -16.69
CA ASP A 22 -7.11 -0.63 -16.86
C ASP A 22 -7.55 -0.05 -15.50
N ILE A 23 -6.61 0.13 -14.58
CA ILE A 23 -6.85 0.70 -13.25
C ILE A 23 -6.62 2.21 -13.31
N THR A 24 -7.56 2.99 -12.80
CA THR A 24 -7.41 4.44 -12.66
C THR A 24 -7.21 4.80 -11.18
N LEU A 25 -6.24 5.65 -10.92
CA LEU A 25 -5.89 6.05 -9.54
C LEU A 25 -6.55 7.38 -9.14
N ALA A 26 -6.93 7.46 -7.86
CA ALA A 26 -7.21 8.70 -7.15
C ALA A 26 -5.92 9.12 -6.40
N PRO A 27 -5.23 10.19 -6.80
CA PRO A 27 -3.99 10.60 -6.15
C PRO A 27 -4.27 11.22 -4.78
N LEU A 28 -3.58 10.74 -3.74
CA LEU A 28 -3.53 11.44 -2.46
C LEU A 28 -2.69 12.72 -2.60
N THR A 29 -2.81 13.62 -1.64
CA THR A 29 -2.02 14.86 -1.60
C THR A 29 -0.78 14.66 -0.75
N VAL A 30 0.39 15.03 -1.30
CA VAL A 30 1.65 15.20 -0.56
C VAL A 30 1.88 16.70 -0.33
N ILE A 31 2.20 17.07 0.91
CA ILE A 31 2.48 18.47 1.29
C ILE A 31 3.97 18.59 1.61
N LYS A 32 4.69 19.35 0.79
CA LYS A 32 6.10 19.65 0.93
C LYS A 32 6.27 21.17 1.08
N ASP A 33 6.83 21.64 2.20
CA ASP A 33 7.01 23.05 2.53
C ASP A 33 5.77 23.92 2.30
N GLY A 34 4.61 23.41 2.72
CA GLY A 34 3.32 24.10 2.59
C GLY A 34 2.69 24.04 1.19
N THR A 35 3.37 23.48 0.20
CA THR A 35 2.86 23.30 -1.17
C THR A 35 2.29 21.90 -1.34
N SER A 36 1.09 21.83 -1.96
CA SER A 36 0.38 20.58 -2.23
C SER A 36 0.73 20.01 -3.59
N TYR A 37 0.98 18.70 -3.63
CA TYR A 37 1.31 17.93 -4.84
C TYR A 37 0.43 16.69 -4.92
N ALA A 38 0.08 16.27 -6.13
CA ALA A 38 -0.64 15.03 -6.37
C ALA A 38 0.35 13.84 -6.41
N ASP A 39 0.12 12.84 -5.56
CA ASP A 39 0.97 11.64 -5.41
C ASP A 39 1.16 10.91 -6.75
N GLY A 40 2.42 10.79 -7.18
CA GLY A 40 2.83 10.13 -8.41
C GLY A 40 2.50 10.89 -9.71
N LEU A 41 1.86 12.07 -9.64
CA LEU A 41 1.55 12.91 -10.80
C LEU A 41 2.42 14.17 -10.87
N THR A 42 2.53 14.90 -9.76
CA THR A 42 3.24 16.18 -9.69
C THR A 42 4.40 16.18 -8.70
N ILE A 43 4.67 15.05 -8.08
CA ILE A 43 5.82 14.80 -7.22
C ILE A 43 6.20 13.32 -7.31
N THR A 44 7.49 13.05 -7.16
CA THR A 44 8.06 11.70 -7.16
C THR A 44 8.65 11.34 -5.79
N PRO A 45 8.77 10.03 -5.45
CA PRO A 45 9.44 9.60 -4.22
C PRO A 45 10.88 10.12 -4.13
N GLN A 46 11.59 10.17 -5.25
CA GLN A 46 12.97 10.67 -5.29
C GLN A 46 13.06 12.15 -4.86
N GLU A 47 12.12 12.99 -5.28
CA GLU A 47 12.07 14.40 -4.87
C GLU A 47 11.83 14.55 -3.36
N ILE A 48 11.00 13.67 -2.76
CA ILE A 48 10.76 13.65 -1.31
C ILE A 48 12.05 13.32 -0.56
N PHE A 49 12.76 12.26 -0.97
CA PHE A 49 14.00 11.85 -0.31
C PHE A 49 15.13 12.87 -0.53
N SER A 50 15.27 13.42 -1.73
CA SER A 50 16.26 14.47 -2.03
C SER A 50 16.02 15.74 -1.22
N HIS A 51 14.75 16.15 -1.06
CA HIS A 51 14.37 17.30 -0.23
C HIS A 51 14.78 17.09 1.23
N VAL A 52 14.48 15.94 1.81
CA VAL A 52 14.85 15.65 3.20
C VAL A 52 16.37 15.49 3.37
N ALA A 53 17.06 14.88 2.40
CA ALA A 53 18.52 14.76 2.40
C ALA A 53 19.23 16.13 2.33
N ALA A 54 18.62 17.10 1.65
CA ALA A 54 19.10 18.49 1.60
C ALA A 54 18.79 19.32 2.88
N GLY A 55 18.22 18.69 3.93
CA GLY A 55 17.88 19.35 5.19
C GLY A 55 16.45 19.91 5.23
N GLY A 56 15.63 19.66 4.23
CA GLY A 56 14.21 20.03 4.20
C GLY A 56 13.38 19.26 5.24
N SER A 57 12.19 19.78 5.54
CA SER A 57 11.28 19.15 6.50
C SER A 57 10.68 17.86 5.94
N LEU A 58 10.35 16.89 6.82
CA LEU A 58 9.59 15.70 6.41
C LEU A 58 8.23 16.11 5.84
N CYS A 59 7.88 15.60 4.67
CA CYS A 59 6.59 15.83 4.03
C CYS A 59 5.43 15.26 4.87
N SER A 60 4.25 15.83 4.72
CA SER A 60 2.99 15.30 5.25
C SER A 60 2.05 14.92 4.11
N THR A 61 0.96 14.25 4.43
CA THR A 61 0.00 13.77 3.42
C THR A 61 -1.43 14.11 3.83
N ALA A 62 -2.32 14.28 2.84
CA ALA A 62 -3.74 14.44 3.05
C ALA A 62 -4.52 13.42 2.21
N ALA A 63 -5.69 13.02 2.74
CA ALA A 63 -6.63 12.14 2.05
C ALA A 63 -7.20 12.81 0.81
N VAL A 64 -7.60 12.02 -0.17
CA VAL A 64 -8.43 12.47 -1.30
C VAL A 64 -9.74 13.03 -0.75
N SER A 65 -10.14 14.19 -1.23
CA SER A 65 -11.38 14.85 -0.81
C SER A 65 -12.62 14.21 -1.43
N VAL A 66 -13.78 14.46 -0.83
CA VAL A 66 -15.08 14.03 -1.39
C VAL A 66 -15.28 14.54 -2.81
N GLY A 67 -14.92 15.81 -3.09
CA GLY A 67 -15.08 16.40 -4.43
C GLY A 67 -14.17 15.75 -5.48
N GLU A 68 -12.93 15.39 -5.12
CA GLU A 68 -12.03 14.68 -6.04
C GLU A 68 -12.54 13.27 -6.36
N TYR A 69 -13.09 12.54 -5.36
CA TYR A 69 -13.73 11.24 -5.61
C TYR A 69 -14.99 11.39 -6.48
N GLN A 70 -15.82 12.40 -6.23
CA GLN A 70 -16.99 12.68 -7.09
C GLN A 70 -16.56 12.93 -8.54
N ALA A 71 -15.52 13.72 -8.76
CA ALA A 71 -14.97 13.98 -10.09
C ALA A 71 -14.47 12.68 -10.74
N LEU A 72 -13.76 11.81 -9.99
CA LEU A 72 -13.31 10.51 -10.48
C LEU A 72 -14.50 9.61 -10.86
N PHE A 73 -15.47 9.46 -9.98
CA PHE A 73 -16.63 8.57 -10.21
C PHE A 73 -17.49 9.05 -11.39
N SER A 74 -17.72 10.35 -11.51
CA SER A 74 -18.45 10.95 -12.64
C SER A 74 -17.85 10.63 -14.00
N ARG A 75 -16.53 10.43 -14.09
CA ARG A 75 -15.86 10.09 -15.37
C ARG A 75 -16.27 8.72 -15.91
N PHE A 76 -16.64 7.79 -15.03
CA PHE A 76 -16.84 6.38 -15.38
C PHE A 76 -18.25 5.87 -15.13
N ALA A 77 -18.98 6.42 -14.14
CA ALA A 77 -20.28 5.90 -13.72
C ALA A 77 -21.32 5.83 -14.84
N GLY A 78 -21.26 6.72 -15.82
CA GLY A 78 -22.14 6.71 -16.99
C GLY A 78 -21.71 5.77 -18.13
N SER A 79 -20.52 5.16 -18.06
CA SER A 79 -19.92 4.35 -19.14
C SER A 79 -19.65 2.90 -18.75
N CYS A 80 -19.99 2.49 -17.52
CA CYS A 80 -19.84 1.12 -17.02
C CYS A 80 -21.07 0.66 -16.26
N ASP A 81 -21.28 -0.66 -16.20
CA ASP A 81 -22.37 -1.26 -15.43
C ASP A 81 -22.15 -1.08 -13.91
N GLY A 82 -20.90 -1.04 -13.48
CA GLY A 82 -20.49 -0.83 -12.10
C GLY A 82 -19.08 -0.29 -11.99
N LEU A 83 -18.81 0.44 -10.90
CA LEU A 83 -17.50 0.91 -10.52
C LEU A 83 -17.20 0.43 -9.09
N VAL A 84 -16.03 -0.22 -8.93
CA VAL A 84 -15.49 -0.55 -7.60
C VAL A 84 -14.25 0.30 -7.35
N HIS A 85 -14.28 1.07 -6.26
CA HIS A 85 -13.14 1.85 -5.78
C HIS A 85 -12.53 1.20 -4.55
N ILE A 86 -11.23 0.90 -4.58
CA ILE A 86 -10.51 0.30 -3.46
C ILE A 86 -9.64 1.37 -2.79
N THR A 87 -9.94 1.69 -1.56
CA THR A 87 -9.22 2.72 -0.79
C THR A 87 -8.07 2.13 0.01
N ILE A 88 -7.13 2.99 0.40
CA ILE A 88 -6.26 2.70 1.54
C ILE A 88 -7.10 2.39 2.78
N GLY A 89 -6.61 1.55 3.66
CA GLY A 89 -7.31 1.14 4.87
C GLY A 89 -7.83 2.32 5.71
N SER A 90 -9.09 2.23 6.13
CA SER A 90 -9.78 3.25 6.94
C SER A 90 -9.09 3.57 8.27
N GLY A 91 -8.28 2.63 8.78
CA GLY A 91 -7.43 2.85 9.96
C GLY A 91 -6.22 3.77 9.73
N PHE A 92 -5.92 4.14 8.47
CA PHE A 92 -4.74 4.94 8.11
C PHE A 92 -5.08 6.31 7.55
N SER A 93 -6.26 6.47 6.94
CA SER A 93 -6.67 7.68 6.23
C SER A 93 -8.19 7.86 6.24
N ALA A 94 -8.65 9.10 6.06
CA ALA A 94 -10.06 9.40 5.83
C ALA A 94 -10.55 9.06 4.41
N CYS A 95 -9.69 8.52 3.53
CA CYS A 95 -10.02 8.19 2.14
C CYS A 95 -11.29 7.32 2.03
N TYR A 96 -11.40 6.26 2.83
CA TYR A 96 -12.58 5.39 2.82
C TYR A 96 -13.87 6.15 3.12
N GLN A 97 -13.89 6.94 4.19
CA GLN A 97 -15.06 7.74 4.56
C GLN A 97 -15.41 8.75 3.46
N ASN A 98 -14.40 9.45 2.92
CA ASN A 98 -14.61 10.44 1.86
C ASN A 98 -15.12 9.79 0.57
N ALA A 99 -14.59 8.62 0.20
CA ALA A 99 -15.04 7.86 -0.97
C ALA A 99 -16.48 7.36 -0.81
N CYS A 100 -16.87 6.88 0.38
CA CYS A 100 -18.25 6.48 0.67
C CYS A 100 -19.23 7.64 0.56
N LEU A 101 -18.86 8.82 1.10
CA LEU A 101 -19.69 10.03 0.96
C LEU A 101 -19.83 10.45 -0.50
N ALA A 102 -18.76 10.37 -1.28
CA ALA A 102 -18.80 10.65 -2.71
C ALA A 102 -19.67 9.65 -3.48
N ALA A 103 -19.55 8.34 -3.16
CA ALA A 103 -20.29 7.27 -3.83
C ALA A 103 -21.81 7.32 -3.60
N ALA A 104 -22.28 7.99 -2.53
CA ALA A 104 -23.72 8.12 -2.23
C ALA A 104 -24.53 8.77 -3.37
N GLY A 105 -23.89 9.57 -4.22
CA GLY A 105 -24.48 10.16 -5.42
C GLY A 105 -24.52 9.25 -6.66
N PHE A 106 -24.00 8.03 -6.59
CA PHE A 106 -23.83 7.13 -7.75
C PHE A 106 -24.36 5.72 -7.42
N PRO A 107 -25.50 5.29 -7.99
CA PRO A 107 -26.12 4.01 -7.63
C PRO A 107 -25.28 2.79 -8.03
N ASN A 108 -24.42 2.92 -9.02
CA ASN A 108 -23.55 1.86 -9.54
C ASN A 108 -22.09 1.98 -9.09
N VAL A 109 -21.79 2.75 -8.03
CA VAL A 109 -20.47 2.85 -7.44
C VAL A 109 -20.44 2.14 -6.09
N ARG A 110 -19.41 1.34 -5.84
CA ARG A 110 -19.14 0.70 -4.55
C ARG A 110 -17.73 1.00 -4.09
N VAL A 111 -17.55 1.16 -2.79
CA VAL A 111 -16.26 1.43 -2.15
C VAL A 111 -15.89 0.27 -1.25
N VAL A 112 -14.66 -0.23 -1.40
CA VAL A 112 -14.10 -1.31 -0.59
C VAL A 112 -12.96 -0.77 0.24
N ASP A 113 -13.03 -0.94 1.56
CA ASP A 113 -11.92 -0.71 2.47
C ASP A 113 -10.91 -1.84 2.32
N SER A 114 -9.73 -1.58 1.78
CA SER A 114 -8.69 -2.61 1.67
C SER A 114 -8.19 -3.10 3.03
N ARG A 115 -8.46 -2.37 4.11
CA ARG A 115 -7.89 -2.58 5.46
C ARG A 115 -6.36 -2.69 5.45
N ASN A 116 -5.75 -2.20 4.39
CA ASN A 116 -4.34 -2.33 4.09
C ASN A 116 -3.77 -1.04 3.48
N LEU A 117 -2.48 -1.05 3.18
CA LEU A 117 -1.78 0.06 2.52
C LEU A 117 -0.80 -0.49 1.49
N SER A 118 -0.26 0.38 0.60
CA SER A 118 0.73 0.01 -0.40
C SER A 118 0.30 -1.23 -1.20
N THR A 119 1.17 -2.13 -1.56
CA THR A 119 0.81 -3.32 -2.34
C THR A 119 -0.06 -4.34 -1.60
N GLY A 120 -0.32 -4.21 -0.29
CA GLY A 120 -1.40 -4.94 0.37
C GLY A 120 -2.77 -4.47 -0.11
N GLN A 121 -2.97 -3.15 -0.27
CA GLN A 121 -4.10 -2.60 -1.03
C GLN A 121 -4.01 -3.05 -2.49
N GLY A 122 -2.81 -3.02 -3.11
CA GLY A 122 -2.58 -3.49 -4.47
C GLY A 122 -3.03 -4.94 -4.72
N HIS A 123 -2.86 -5.84 -3.75
CA HIS A 123 -3.41 -7.19 -3.83
C HIS A 123 -4.93 -7.20 -3.99
N VAL A 124 -5.64 -6.42 -3.18
CA VAL A 124 -7.11 -6.30 -3.25
C VAL A 124 -7.53 -5.73 -4.61
N VAL A 125 -6.81 -4.72 -5.11
CA VAL A 125 -7.06 -4.11 -6.43
C VAL A 125 -6.91 -5.13 -7.57
N LEU A 126 -5.83 -5.92 -7.56
CA LEU A 126 -5.63 -6.94 -8.60
C LEU A 126 -6.64 -8.09 -8.50
N GLU A 127 -7.07 -8.46 -7.30
CA GLU A 127 -8.15 -9.45 -7.14
C GLU A 127 -9.50 -8.89 -7.62
N ALA A 128 -9.78 -7.61 -7.40
CA ALA A 128 -10.96 -6.98 -7.97
C ALA A 128 -10.96 -7.06 -9.51
N CYS A 129 -9.81 -6.81 -10.14
CA CYS A 129 -9.66 -6.95 -11.58
C CYS A 129 -9.83 -8.40 -12.07
N ARG A 130 -9.35 -9.37 -11.28
CA ARG A 130 -9.52 -10.80 -11.62
C ARG A 130 -10.97 -11.28 -11.48
N LEU A 131 -11.65 -10.80 -10.44
CA LEU A 131 -13.01 -11.26 -10.10
C LEU A 131 -14.09 -10.53 -10.90
N ARG A 132 -13.86 -9.31 -11.35
CA ARG A 132 -14.87 -8.49 -12.06
C ARG A 132 -15.50 -9.17 -13.26
N ASP A 133 -14.69 -9.93 -14.01
CA ASP A 133 -15.16 -10.60 -15.24
C ASP A 133 -16.00 -11.87 -14.93
N GLN A 134 -15.95 -12.35 -13.69
CA GLN A 134 -16.65 -13.55 -13.21
C GLN A 134 -17.83 -13.21 -12.28
N ALA A 135 -17.91 -11.98 -11.81
CA ALA A 135 -18.91 -11.57 -10.83
C ALA A 135 -20.32 -11.51 -11.45
N ALA A 136 -21.28 -12.12 -10.74
CA ALA A 136 -22.69 -12.10 -11.11
C ALA A 136 -23.34 -10.72 -10.81
N SER A 137 -22.83 -10.01 -9.83
CA SER A 137 -23.30 -8.67 -9.41
C SER A 137 -22.18 -7.84 -8.80
N LEU A 138 -22.37 -6.52 -8.79
CA LEU A 138 -21.43 -5.59 -8.16
C LEU A 138 -21.34 -5.83 -6.64
N ASP A 139 -22.46 -6.08 -6.00
CA ASP A 139 -22.50 -6.34 -4.55
C ASP A 139 -21.83 -7.69 -4.22
N GLY A 140 -22.02 -8.72 -5.06
CA GLY A 140 -21.32 -10.00 -4.91
C GLY A 140 -19.81 -9.86 -5.04
N LEU A 141 -19.34 -9.07 -6.02
CA LEU A 141 -17.90 -8.75 -6.15
C LEU A 141 -17.36 -8.08 -4.88
N CYS A 142 -18.08 -7.09 -4.34
CA CYS A 142 -17.65 -6.40 -3.12
C CYS A 142 -17.60 -7.33 -1.90
N GLN A 143 -18.58 -8.23 -1.75
CA GLN A 143 -18.58 -9.21 -0.66
C GLN A 143 -17.37 -10.17 -0.74
N GLU A 144 -17.01 -10.63 -1.94
CA GLU A 144 -15.80 -11.45 -2.12
C GLU A 144 -14.53 -10.67 -1.77
N LEU A 145 -14.44 -9.41 -2.17
CA LEU A 145 -13.31 -8.55 -1.85
C LEU A 145 -13.20 -8.27 -0.35
N GLU A 146 -14.31 -8.00 0.33
CA GLU A 146 -14.32 -7.79 1.78
C GLU A 146 -13.85 -9.03 2.55
N GLN A 147 -14.24 -10.24 2.11
CA GLN A 147 -13.72 -11.48 2.69
C GLN A 147 -12.22 -11.68 2.42
N LEU A 148 -11.73 -11.19 1.28
CA LEU A 148 -10.32 -11.27 0.92
C LEU A 148 -9.46 -10.34 1.77
N THR A 149 -9.94 -9.14 2.10
CA THR A 149 -9.14 -8.13 2.82
C THR A 149 -8.57 -8.66 4.14
N GLY A 150 -9.30 -9.54 4.82
CA GLY A 150 -8.85 -10.21 6.05
C GLY A 150 -7.78 -11.30 5.83
N LYS A 151 -7.51 -11.67 4.57
CA LYS A 151 -6.53 -12.72 4.20
C LYS A 151 -5.25 -12.14 3.60
N VAL A 152 -5.21 -10.85 3.33
CA VAL A 152 -4.02 -10.19 2.80
C VAL A 152 -3.07 -9.87 3.94
N GLU A 153 -1.96 -10.57 4.00
CA GLU A 153 -0.89 -10.28 4.95
C GLU A 153 0.00 -9.16 4.42
N ALA A 154 0.23 -8.14 5.22
CA ALA A 154 1.13 -7.06 4.91
C ALA A 154 2.08 -6.82 6.08
N SER A 155 3.36 -6.79 5.78
CA SER A 155 4.38 -6.49 6.78
C SER A 155 5.56 -5.78 6.15
N PHE A 156 6.34 -5.08 6.97
CA PHE A 156 7.51 -4.35 6.50
C PHE A 156 8.53 -4.14 7.61
N LEU A 157 9.79 -3.96 7.23
CA LEU A 157 10.91 -3.72 8.12
C LEU A 157 11.37 -2.26 7.98
N LEU A 158 11.44 -1.53 9.08
CA LEU A 158 11.89 -0.14 9.09
C LEU A 158 13.38 -0.04 9.33
N ASN A 159 14.07 0.73 8.47
CA ASN A 159 15.45 1.15 8.71
C ASN A 159 15.53 2.45 9.52
N ARG A 160 14.60 3.39 9.26
CA ARG A 160 14.45 4.69 9.93
C ARG A 160 13.05 4.81 10.51
N LEU A 161 12.93 5.45 11.67
CA LEU A 161 11.66 5.57 12.39
C LEU A 161 11.08 6.99 12.36
N ASP A 162 11.90 7.98 12.06
CA ASP A 162 11.52 9.40 12.05
C ASP A 162 10.31 9.67 11.15
N TYR A 163 10.29 9.07 9.96
CA TYR A 163 9.15 9.17 9.02
C TYR A 163 7.87 8.59 9.62
N MET A 164 7.94 7.39 10.20
CA MET A 164 6.77 6.72 10.79
C MET A 164 6.27 7.43 12.05
N VAL A 165 7.18 7.93 12.89
CA VAL A 165 6.82 8.68 14.11
C VAL A 165 6.12 9.97 13.73
N LYS A 166 6.66 10.74 12.78
CA LYS A 166 6.03 11.98 12.31
C LYS A 166 4.68 11.71 11.64
N GLY A 167 4.58 10.61 10.89
CA GLY A 167 3.34 10.18 10.23
C GLY A 167 2.20 9.87 11.20
N GLY A 168 2.50 9.43 12.42
CA GLY A 168 1.52 9.22 13.49
C GLY A 168 0.52 8.07 13.27
N ARG A 169 0.70 7.22 12.24
CA ARG A 169 -0.22 6.12 11.90
C ARG A 169 0.14 4.79 12.57
N CYS A 170 1.25 4.74 13.33
CA CYS A 170 1.65 3.57 14.10
C CYS A 170 2.01 3.96 15.54
N SER A 171 1.04 3.91 16.43
CA SER A 171 1.23 4.27 17.85
C SER A 171 2.26 3.39 18.56
N THR A 172 2.38 2.12 18.17
CA THR A 172 3.36 1.18 18.75
C THR A 172 4.80 1.52 18.34
N VAL A 173 5.03 2.18 17.19
CA VAL A 173 6.35 2.73 16.83
C VAL A 173 6.65 3.98 17.65
N ALA A 174 5.68 4.87 17.80
CA ALA A 174 5.85 6.07 18.65
C ALA A 174 6.19 5.70 20.10
N ALA A 175 5.61 4.62 20.63
CA ALA A 175 5.87 4.12 21.98
C ALA A 175 7.28 3.50 22.16
N LEU A 176 8.02 3.21 21.09
CA LEU A 176 9.38 2.65 21.20
C LEU A 176 10.41 3.66 21.75
N GLY A 177 10.13 4.96 21.68
CA GLY A 177 11.01 6.03 22.21
C GLY A 177 12.33 6.19 21.45
N ALA A 178 13.21 7.04 21.99
CA ALA A 178 14.51 7.38 21.39
C ALA A 178 15.59 6.26 21.50
N ASN A 179 15.35 5.20 22.25
CA ASN A 179 16.35 4.16 22.57
C ASN A 179 16.52 3.08 21.48
N LEU A 180 16.25 3.40 20.22
CA LEU A 180 16.24 2.44 19.12
C LEU A 180 17.53 2.38 18.29
N LEU A 181 18.67 2.78 18.86
CA LEU A 181 19.97 2.60 18.21
C LEU A 181 20.15 1.14 17.77
N ASN A 182 20.22 0.94 16.45
CA ASN A 182 20.44 -0.35 15.80
C ASN A 182 19.28 -1.37 15.82
N LEU A 183 18.06 -0.99 16.26
CA LEU A 183 16.90 -1.85 16.13
C LEU A 183 16.15 -1.58 14.81
N LYS A 184 15.72 -2.65 14.16
CA LYS A 184 14.90 -2.64 12.95
C LYS A 184 13.54 -3.28 13.27
N PRO A 185 12.52 -2.48 13.59
CA PRO A 185 11.20 -3.04 13.90
C PRO A 185 10.51 -3.57 12.66
N CYS A 186 9.93 -4.75 12.80
CA CYS A 186 8.99 -5.33 11.85
C CYS A 186 7.58 -4.90 12.23
N ILE A 187 6.90 -4.30 11.28
CA ILE A 187 5.51 -3.87 11.40
C ILE A 187 4.64 -4.84 10.62
N GLU A 188 3.53 -5.25 11.18
CA GLU A 188 2.45 -5.95 10.49
C GLU A 188 1.18 -5.11 10.45
N VAL A 189 0.42 -5.27 9.38
CA VAL A 189 -0.96 -4.81 9.32
C VAL A 189 -1.86 -5.95 9.78
N ARG A 190 -2.51 -5.75 10.91
CA ARG A 190 -3.49 -6.69 11.48
C ARG A 190 -4.78 -5.95 11.75
N ASP A 191 -5.89 -6.45 11.24
CA ASP A 191 -7.23 -5.85 11.41
C ASP A 191 -7.26 -4.35 11.05
N GLY A 192 -6.60 -3.97 9.96
CA GLY A 192 -6.52 -2.59 9.49
C GLY A 192 -5.66 -1.66 10.36
N LYS A 193 -4.79 -2.20 11.22
CA LYS A 193 -3.91 -1.41 12.11
C LYS A 193 -2.46 -1.87 11.99
N MET A 194 -1.53 -0.92 12.10
CA MET A 194 -0.10 -1.22 12.13
C MET A 194 0.37 -1.55 13.55
N GLN A 195 1.11 -2.65 13.69
CA GLN A 195 1.63 -3.13 14.99
C GLN A 195 3.07 -3.59 14.86
N VAL A 196 3.91 -3.24 15.84
CA VAL A 196 5.27 -3.80 15.95
C VAL A 196 5.16 -5.23 16.47
N VAL A 197 5.58 -6.21 15.66
CA VAL A 197 5.48 -7.64 16.01
C VAL A 197 6.84 -8.27 16.33
N LYS A 198 7.92 -7.73 15.77
CA LYS A 198 9.28 -8.23 15.99
C LYS A 198 10.29 -7.10 15.86
N LYS A 199 11.46 -7.27 16.46
CA LYS A 199 12.58 -6.35 16.33
C LYS A 199 13.83 -7.13 15.92
N TYR A 200 14.47 -6.69 14.83
CA TYR A 200 15.74 -7.24 14.37
C TYR A 200 16.89 -6.33 14.80
N ARG A 201 18.10 -6.89 14.87
CA ARG A 201 19.32 -6.15 15.22
C ARG A 201 20.47 -6.57 14.32
N GLY A 202 21.24 -5.59 13.87
CA GLY A 202 22.44 -5.81 13.07
C GLY A 202 22.40 -5.09 11.72
N PRO A 203 23.28 -5.46 10.76
CA PRO A 203 23.30 -4.91 9.41
C PRO A 203 21.93 -5.07 8.72
N TYR A 204 21.49 -4.03 8.00
CA TYR A 204 20.13 -3.98 7.51
C TYR A 204 19.81 -5.08 6.49
N ALA A 205 20.73 -5.36 5.56
CA ALA A 205 20.58 -6.47 4.60
C ALA A 205 20.38 -7.83 5.30
N LYS A 206 21.14 -8.12 6.37
CA LYS A 206 20.93 -9.34 7.18
C LYS A 206 19.58 -9.36 7.90
N CYS A 207 19.16 -8.20 8.43
CA CYS A 207 17.85 -8.09 9.07
C CYS A 207 16.73 -8.36 8.06
N LEU A 208 16.85 -7.86 6.83
CA LEU A 208 15.91 -8.09 5.74
C LEU A 208 15.83 -9.57 5.36
N ALA A 209 16.96 -10.24 5.14
CA ALA A 209 16.99 -11.67 4.84
C ALA A 209 16.32 -12.51 5.94
N ASN A 210 16.61 -12.21 7.21
CA ASN A 210 15.98 -12.90 8.34
C ASN A 210 14.49 -12.61 8.44
N TYR A 211 14.08 -11.37 8.17
CA TYR A 211 12.68 -10.98 8.12
C TYR A 211 11.92 -11.75 7.04
N VAL A 212 12.46 -11.82 5.81
CA VAL A 212 11.86 -12.61 4.72
C VAL A 212 11.74 -14.07 5.10
N LYS A 213 12.81 -14.67 5.66
CA LYS A 213 12.78 -16.04 6.17
C LYS A 213 11.64 -16.23 7.17
N ASP A 214 11.56 -15.39 8.20
CA ASP A 214 10.52 -15.51 9.23
C ASP A 214 9.10 -15.39 8.67
N ARG A 215 8.92 -14.70 7.55
CA ARG A 215 7.61 -14.50 6.91
C ARG A 215 7.21 -15.61 5.94
N LEU A 216 8.17 -16.36 5.40
CA LEU A 216 7.94 -17.32 4.30
C LEU A 216 8.24 -18.76 4.66
N ASP A 217 9.26 -19.00 5.50
CA ASP A 217 9.75 -20.34 5.82
C ASP A 217 8.77 -21.09 6.74
N GLY A 218 8.52 -22.36 6.42
CA GLY A 218 7.67 -23.23 7.21
C GLY A 218 6.19 -22.86 7.28
N ARG A 219 5.68 -22.07 6.29
CA ARG A 219 4.30 -21.56 6.24
C ARG A 219 3.49 -22.19 5.10
N PRO A 220 2.95 -23.40 5.28
CA PRO A 220 2.19 -24.10 4.24
C PRO A 220 0.82 -23.46 3.94
N GLU A 221 0.28 -22.66 4.87
CA GLU A 221 -1.00 -21.95 4.71
C GLU A 221 -0.96 -20.79 3.72
N LEU A 222 0.24 -20.33 3.35
CA LEU A 222 0.39 -19.22 2.41
C LEU A 222 -0.02 -19.61 1.00
N ARG A 223 -0.85 -18.80 0.38
CA ARG A 223 -1.09 -18.88 -1.05
C ARG A 223 0.16 -18.43 -1.79
N ARG A 224 0.66 -19.27 -2.70
CA ARG A 224 1.90 -19.02 -3.46
C ARG A 224 1.63 -18.45 -4.87
N ASP A 225 0.47 -17.85 -5.08
CA ASP A 225 0.11 -17.26 -6.37
C ASP A 225 0.90 -15.99 -6.64
N ARG A 226 1.01 -15.10 -5.64
CA ARG A 226 1.60 -13.78 -5.82
C ARG A 226 2.28 -13.24 -4.56
N LEU A 227 3.45 -12.63 -4.76
CA LEU A 227 4.18 -11.85 -3.78
C LEU A 227 4.52 -10.47 -4.35
N PHE A 228 4.44 -9.44 -3.54
CA PHE A 228 5.03 -8.13 -3.84
C PHE A 228 6.26 -7.87 -2.99
N ILE A 229 7.32 -7.38 -3.62
CA ILE A 229 8.48 -6.74 -2.98
C ILE A 229 8.35 -5.25 -3.28
N THR A 230 7.95 -4.45 -2.29
CA THR A 230 7.78 -3.00 -2.44
C THR A 230 8.80 -2.28 -1.57
N TYR A 231 9.53 -1.34 -2.14
CA TYR A 231 10.61 -0.67 -1.44
C TYR A 231 10.70 0.82 -1.79
N THR A 232 11.25 1.57 -0.86
CA THR A 232 11.79 2.92 -1.09
C THR A 232 13.25 2.79 -1.54
N PRO A 233 13.95 3.86 -1.94
CA PRO A 233 15.37 3.77 -2.27
C PRO A 233 16.18 3.10 -1.14
N VAL A 234 16.84 1.99 -1.47
CA VAL A 234 17.66 1.18 -0.57
C VAL A 234 18.97 0.82 -1.26
N GLU A 235 19.99 0.48 -0.48
CA GLU A 235 21.28 -0.01 -1.01
C GLU A 235 21.08 -1.31 -1.81
N PRO A 236 21.84 -1.51 -2.91
CA PRO A 236 21.69 -2.67 -3.78
C PRO A 236 21.83 -4.03 -3.06
N ASP A 237 22.70 -4.13 -2.05
CA ASP A 237 22.89 -5.33 -1.24
C ASP A 237 21.66 -5.70 -0.41
N CYS A 238 20.89 -4.71 0.03
CA CYS A 238 19.63 -4.91 0.73
C CYS A 238 18.58 -5.57 -0.16
N LEU A 239 18.40 -5.08 -1.39
CA LEU A 239 17.47 -5.66 -2.34
C LEU A 239 17.91 -7.05 -2.80
N ALA A 240 19.22 -7.26 -3.04
CA ALA A 240 19.78 -8.56 -3.37
C ALA A 240 19.50 -9.59 -2.26
N ALA A 241 19.72 -9.23 -0.99
CA ALA A 241 19.44 -10.10 0.15
C ALA A 241 17.95 -10.48 0.26
N VAL A 242 17.04 -9.55 -0.08
CA VAL A 242 15.59 -9.83 -0.12
C VAL A 242 15.25 -10.81 -1.24
N ARG A 243 15.76 -10.58 -2.47
CA ARG A 243 15.52 -11.47 -3.62
C ARG A 243 15.98 -12.88 -3.35
N GLU A 244 17.23 -13.03 -2.87
CA GLU A 244 17.79 -14.35 -2.51
C GLU A 244 16.94 -15.06 -1.45
N ALA A 245 16.49 -14.35 -0.43
CA ALA A 245 15.66 -14.94 0.61
C ALA A 245 14.24 -15.30 0.09
N VAL A 246 13.64 -14.50 -0.79
CA VAL A 246 12.37 -14.81 -1.44
C VAL A 246 12.50 -16.04 -2.33
N ASP A 247 13.54 -16.14 -3.14
CA ASP A 247 13.79 -17.30 -3.99
C ASP A 247 13.97 -18.57 -3.15
N ARG A 248 14.67 -18.45 -2.02
CA ARG A 248 14.96 -19.58 -1.13
C ARG A 248 13.75 -20.10 -0.37
N TYR A 249 12.88 -19.22 0.12
CA TYR A 249 11.78 -19.56 1.05
C TYR A 249 10.40 -19.32 0.46
N GLY A 250 10.29 -18.58 -0.63
CA GLY A 250 9.02 -18.09 -1.17
C GLY A 250 8.31 -19.08 -2.08
N HIS A 251 8.97 -19.51 -3.16
CA HIS A 251 8.39 -20.39 -4.20
C HIS A 251 7.05 -19.88 -4.76
N PHE A 252 6.93 -18.55 -4.97
CA PHE A 252 5.74 -17.93 -5.54
C PHE A 252 5.70 -18.07 -7.06
N ARG A 253 4.48 -18.19 -7.59
CA ARG A 253 4.26 -18.23 -9.03
C ARG A 253 4.58 -16.89 -9.71
N GLU A 254 4.23 -15.79 -9.05
CA GLU A 254 4.52 -14.44 -9.51
C GLU A 254 5.13 -13.63 -8.37
N VAL A 255 6.27 -12.98 -8.65
CA VAL A 255 6.90 -12.02 -7.73
C VAL A 255 6.97 -10.69 -8.46
N PHE A 256 6.29 -9.69 -7.93
CA PHE A 256 6.33 -8.33 -8.45
C PHE A 256 7.21 -7.44 -7.59
N GLU A 257 8.11 -6.70 -8.23
CA GLU A 257 8.88 -5.65 -7.58
C GLU A 257 8.29 -4.29 -7.93
N THR A 258 8.03 -3.47 -6.92
CA THR A 258 7.49 -2.13 -7.09
C THR A 258 8.18 -1.12 -6.18
N SER A 259 8.22 0.13 -6.61
CA SER A 259 8.61 1.23 -5.73
C SER A 259 7.41 1.74 -4.95
N ALA A 260 7.61 2.05 -3.66
CA ALA A 260 6.61 2.73 -2.87
C ALA A 260 6.32 4.12 -3.46
N GLY A 261 5.03 4.47 -3.58
CA GLY A 261 4.57 5.78 -4.02
C GLY A 261 4.91 6.89 -3.02
N CYS A 262 4.61 8.14 -3.37
CA CYS A 262 5.00 9.29 -2.57
C CYS A 262 4.36 9.29 -1.18
N THR A 263 3.06 9.02 -1.11
CA THR A 263 2.34 8.97 0.18
C THR A 263 2.96 7.94 1.12
N VAL A 264 3.24 6.74 0.62
CA VAL A 264 3.85 5.67 1.43
C VAL A 264 5.29 6.02 1.80
N SER A 265 6.06 6.62 0.89
CA SER A 265 7.43 7.09 1.12
C SER A 265 7.55 8.18 2.19
N CYS A 266 6.50 8.99 2.38
CA CYS A 266 6.44 9.95 3.50
C CYS A 266 6.35 9.29 4.87
N HIS A 267 6.04 7.99 4.94
CA HIS A 267 5.77 7.28 6.18
C HIS A 267 6.65 6.04 6.42
N CYS A 268 7.24 5.42 5.39
CA CYS A 268 7.90 4.11 5.53
C CYS A 268 9.05 3.86 4.56
N VAL A 269 9.88 2.86 4.92
CA VAL A 269 10.99 2.34 4.10
C VAL A 269 10.97 0.81 4.11
N LEU A 270 10.72 0.19 2.98
CA LEU A 270 10.71 -1.23 2.57
C LEU A 270 9.53 -2.11 3.03
N PHE A 271 8.95 -2.86 2.06
CA PHE A 271 7.82 -3.77 2.27
C PHE A 271 8.01 -5.10 1.54
N ILE A 272 7.57 -6.20 2.17
CA ILE A 272 7.30 -7.47 1.52
C ILE A 272 5.87 -7.87 1.84
N ARG A 273 5.09 -8.31 0.83
CA ARG A 273 3.67 -8.60 0.99
C ARG A 273 3.27 -9.90 0.31
N GLN A 274 2.42 -10.61 0.97
CA GLN A 274 1.85 -11.88 0.54
C GLN A 274 0.35 -11.76 0.36
#